data_92423cb9d9c25e8e105ce1f8da1a5e60
#
_entry.id   92423cb9d9c25e8e105ce1f8da1a5e60
#
_cell.length_a   1.000
_cell.length_b   1.000
_cell.length_c   1.000
_cell.angle_alpha   90.00
_cell.angle_beta   90.00
_cell.angle_gamma   90.00
#
_symmetry.space_group_name_H-M   'P 1'
#
loop_
_entity.id
_entity.type
_entity.pdbx_description
1 polymer ?
#
loop_
_entity_poly.entity_id
_entity_poly.type
_entity_poly.pdbx_seq_one_letter_code
_entity_poly.pdbx_strand_id
1 'polypeptide(L)'
;MRSFLALLCALGAATASAQPSTVPADGGDIVITPLVHASVQVEHGGTVILVDPWSVADFSSVPPADLILVTDDPGHHLDPEAIARLRAPGVPVVVTAAARERFGDGTVLGNGERGTFAGVAVEAVAAYDMTPGRPFHPKGEANGYVVTLGGRRLFFAGVGECVPEIQALEGIDVAFMPMNLPVDRMRPRPVAECVKTFRPGIVYLNHYDQTYATWLGTREGDPPPDRQDTPATIRAFAQALDGEGIEFRDAAWYPPR
;
A
#
# COMPACT_ATOMS: atom_id res chain seq x y z
N MET A 1 38.23 -39.72 30.74
CA MET A 1 38.08 -38.80 29.60
C MET A 1 36.62 -38.81 29.18
N ARG A 2 35.85 -37.80 29.52
CA ARG A 2 34.44 -37.68 29.13
C ARG A 2 34.36 -36.55 28.12
N SER A 3 34.09 -36.92 26.87
CA SER A 3 33.93 -35.95 25.76
C SER A 3 32.54 -35.30 25.86
N PHE A 4 32.49 -33.99 26.08
CA PHE A 4 31.26 -33.20 25.94
C PHE A 4 31.07 -32.84 24.48
N LEU A 5 30.02 -33.37 23.87
CA LEU A 5 29.55 -32.99 22.55
C LEU A 5 28.72 -31.72 22.72
N ALA A 6 29.24 -30.59 22.26
CA ALA A 6 28.48 -29.32 22.22
C ALA A 6 27.54 -29.35 21.01
N LEU A 7 26.22 -29.38 21.27
CA LEU A 7 25.18 -29.25 20.26
C LEU A 7 25.05 -27.76 19.91
N LEU A 8 25.59 -27.33 18.77
CA LEU A 8 25.32 -25.99 18.22
C LEU A 8 23.87 -25.97 17.66
N CYS A 9 22.96 -25.36 18.39
CA CYS A 9 21.67 -24.95 17.82
C CYS A 9 21.93 -23.72 16.92
N ALA A 10 21.91 -23.92 15.62
CA ALA A 10 21.81 -22.82 14.67
C ALA A 10 20.39 -22.25 14.78
N LEU A 11 20.24 -21.11 15.45
CA LEU A 11 19.03 -20.29 15.32
C LEU A 11 19.02 -19.72 13.89
N GLY A 12 18.24 -20.33 13.01
CA GLY A 12 17.87 -19.73 11.76
C GLY A 12 17.06 -18.46 12.06
N ALA A 13 17.58 -17.30 11.68
CA ALA A 13 16.80 -16.08 11.65
C ALA A 13 15.66 -16.28 10.64
N ALA A 14 14.45 -16.55 11.12
CA ALA A 14 13.28 -16.51 10.29
C ALA A 14 13.11 -15.06 9.82
N THR A 15 13.21 -14.82 8.53
CA THR A 15 12.81 -13.56 7.92
C THR A 15 11.32 -13.39 8.20
N ALA A 16 10.95 -12.43 9.03
CA ALA A 16 9.55 -12.10 9.26
C ALA A 16 9.00 -11.52 7.96
N SER A 17 8.40 -12.36 7.12
CA SER A 17 7.54 -11.89 6.04
C SER A 17 6.27 -11.32 6.64
N ALA A 18 5.72 -10.28 6.01
CA ALA A 18 4.43 -9.73 6.41
C ALA A 18 3.40 -10.85 6.45
N GLN A 19 2.68 -10.97 7.58
CA GLN A 19 1.66 -12.01 7.72
C GLN A 19 0.39 -11.55 6.98
N PRO A 20 -0.19 -12.40 6.14
CA PRO A 20 -1.48 -12.13 5.54
C PRO A 20 -2.55 -11.93 6.61
N SER A 21 -3.48 -11.02 6.34
CA SER A 21 -4.67 -10.83 7.17
C SER A 21 -5.93 -11.04 6.34
N THR A 22 -7.04 -11.39 6.98
CA THR A 22 -8.29 -11.69 6.30
C THR A 22 -9.40 -10.73 6.67
N VAL A 23 -10.32 -10.52 5.72
CA VAL A 23 -11.55 -9.75 5.88
C VAL A 23 -12.70 -10.59 5.34
N PRO A 24 -13.72 -10.93 6.14
CA PRO A 24 -14.88 -11.67 5.68
C PRO A 24 -15.64 -10.93 4.57
N ALA A 25 -15.98 -11.65 3.49
CA ALA A 25 -16.68 -11.11 2.33
C ALA A 25 -17.60 -12.16 1.70
N ASP A 26 -18.48 -11.74 0.80
CA ASP A 26 -19.35 -12.65 0.06
C ASP A 26 -18.51 -13.53 -0.89
N GLY A 27 -18.71 -14.82 -0.84
CA GLY A 27 -17.96 -15.78 -1.66
C GLY A 27 -16.62 -16.23 -1.07
N GLY A 28 -16.29 -15.81 0.16
CA GLY A 28 -15.07 -16.18 0.89
C GLY A 28 -14.29 -14.98 1.40
N ASP A 29 -13.30 -15.24 2.22
CA ASP A 29 -12.47 -14.18 2.78
C ASP A 29 -11.64 -13.45 1.71
N ILE A 30 -11.49 -12.14 1.90
CA ILE A 30 -10.45 -11.36 1.20
C ILE A 30 -9.16 -11.53 1.98
N VAL A 31 -8.10 -11.98 1.31
CA VAL A 31 -6.75 -12.10 1.89
C VAL A 31 -5.93 -10.90 1.49
N ILE A 32 -5.37 -10.20 2.46
CA ILE A 32 -4.55 -9.00 2.29
C ILE A 32 -3.12 -9.34 2.72
N THR A 33 -2.16 -9.20 1.82
CA THR A 33 -0.74 -9.42 2.08
C THR A 33 0.04 -8.13 1.79
N PRO A 34 0.49 -7.39 2.82
CA PRO A 34 1.46 -6.32 2.65
C PRO A 34 2.75 -6.88 2.04
N LEU A 35 3.31 -6.21 1.04
CA LEU A 35 4.56 -6.64 0.40
C LEU A 35 5.72 -5.73 0.80
N VAL A 36 5.71 -4.47 0.35
CA VAL A 36 6.70 -3.47 0.73
C VAL A 36 6.17 -2.06 0.47
N HIS A 37 6.42 -1.12 1.36
CA HIS A 37 6.15 0.31 1.22
C HIS A 37 4.67 0.62 0.90
N ALA A 38 4.30 0.78 -0.39
CA ALA A 38 2.93 0.92 -0.86
C ALA A 38 2.38 -0.36 -1.50
N SER A 39 3.26 -1.34 -1.78
CA SER A 39 2.91 -2.56 -2.50
C SER A 39 2.05 -3.49 -1.65
N VAL A 40 0.90 -3.87 -2.16
CA VAL A 40 0.00 -4.81 -1.49
C VAL A 40 -0.60 -5.80 -2.49
N GLN A 41 -0.74 -7.04 -2.04
CA GLN A 41 -1.50 -8.08 -2.74
C GLN A 41 -2.84 -8.27 -2.04
N VAL A 42 -3.88 -8.40 -2.84
CA VAL A 42 -5.24 -8.72 -2.39
C VAL A 42 -5.76 -9.90 -3.19
N GLU A 43 -6.26 -10.91 -2.50
CA GLU A 43 -6.83 -12.10 -3.11
C GLU A 43 -8.28 -12.29 -2.66
N HIS A 44 -9.17 -12.63 -3.62
CA HIS A 44 -10.55 -12.96 -3.32
C HIS A 44 -11.16 -13.80 -4.44
N GLY A 45 -11.79 -14.93 -4.11
CA GLY A 45 -12.51 -15.77 -5.06
C GLY A 45 -11.65 -16.25 -6.24
N GLY A 46 -10.34 -16.41 -6.07
CA GLY A 46 -9.38 -16.77 -7.10
C GLY A 46 -8.86 -15.60 -7.94
N THR A 47 -9.30 -14.37 -7.67
CA THR A 47 -8.78 -13.15 -8.30
C THR A 47 -7.64 -12.57 -7.48
N VAL A 48 -6.52 -12.25 -8.12
CA VAL A 48 -5.32 -11.62 -7.53
C VAL A 48 -5.17 -10.20 -8.03
N ILE A 49 -5.16 -9.24 -7.12
CA ILE A 49 -4.94 -7.82 -7.40
C ILE A 49 -3.63 -7.39 -6.77
N LEU A 50 -2.80 -6.72 -7.53
CA LEU A 50 -1.59 -6.05 -7.02
C LEU A 50 -1.75 -4.53 -7.13
N VAL A 51 -1.42 -3.84 -6.07
CA VAL A 51 -1.35 -2.36 -6.04
C VAL A 51 0.11 -1.98 -5.86
N ASP A 52 0.59 -1.10 -6.72
CA ASP A 52 1.97 -0.57 -6.71
C ASP A 52 3.05 -1.64 -6.53
N PRO A 53 3.09 -2.72 -7.35
CA PRO A 53 4.09 -3.75 -7.19
C PRO A 53 5.50 -3.18 -7.44
N TRP A 54 6.40 -3.37 -6.46
CA TRP A 54 7.78 -2.87 -6.51
C TRP A 54 8.79 -4.01 -6.38
N SER A 55 9.75 -4.10 -7.31
CA SER A 55 10.70 -5.22 -7.48
C SER A 55 11.63 -5.46 -6.29
N VAL A 56 11.70 -4.54 -5.31
CA VAL A 56 12.44 -4.76 -4.06
C VAL A 56 11.72 -5.70 -3.08
N ALA A 57 10.43 -6.00 -3.33
CA ALA A 57 9.68 -6.99 -2.56
C ALA A 57 10.08 -8.43 -2.92
N ASP A 58 9.89 -9.34 -1.98
CA ASP A 58 9.99 -10.78 -2.27
C ASP A 58 8.68 -11.28 -2.91
N PHE A 59 8.76 -11.56 -4.21
CA PHE A 59 7.64 -12.11 -4.98
C PHE A 59 7.67 -13.64 -5.11
N SER A 60 8.47 -14.34 -4.31
CA SER A 60 8.61 -15.81 -4.43
C SER A 60 7.30 -16.57 -4.16
N SER A 61 6.42 -15.99 -3.34
CA SER A 61 5.10 -16.54 -3.00
C SER A 61 3.93 -15.77 -3.62
N VAL A 62 4.19 -14.74 -4.42
CA VAL A 62 3.15 -13.91 -5.04
C VAL A 62 2.71 -14.58 -6.35
N PRO A 63 1.43 -14.97 -6.50
CA PRO A 63 0.93 -15.52 -7.75
C PRO A 63 0.83 -14.44 -8.84
N PRO A 64 0.75 -14.84 -10.11
CA PRO A 64 0.48 -13.89 -11.20
C PRO A 64 -0.80 -13.09 -10.93
N ALA A 65 -0.75 -11.80 -11.22
CA ALA A 65 -1.89 -10.90 -11.03
C ALA A 65 -2.95 -11.08 -12.13
N ASP A 66 -4.22 -10.90 -11.76
CA ASP A 66 -5.35 -10.72 -12.66
C ASP A 66 -5.63 -9.24 -12.94
N LEU A 67 -5.20 -8.35 -12.03
CA LEU A 67 -5.31 -6.90 -12.14
C LEU A 67 -4.13 -6.23 -11.45
N ILE A 68 -3.54 -5.22 -12.07
CA ILE A 68 -2.53 -4.37 -11.45
C ILE A 68 -3.04 -2.93 -11.44
N LEU A 69 -2.95 -2.27 -10.28
CA LEU A 69 -3.28 -0.87 -10.07
C LEU A 69 -2.01 -0.09 -9.74
N VAL A 70 -1.79 1.04 -10.41
CA VAL A 70 -0.65 1.93 -10.19
C VAL A 70 -1.18 3.29 -9.75
N THR A 71 -0.83 3.71 -8.54
CA THR A 71 -1.38 4.93 -7.93
C THR A 71 -0.65 6.19 -8.35
N ASP A 72 0.64 6.09 -8.68
CA ASP A 72 1.50 7.24 -9.02
C ASP A 72 2.63 6.83 -9.98
N ASP A 73 3.40 7.78 -10.51
CA ASP A 73 4.46 7.55 -11.49
C ASP A 73 5.88 7.31 -10.95
N PRO A 74 6.28 7.65 -9.70
CA PRO A 74 7.60 7.32 -9.16
C PRO A 74 7.86 5.80 -9.11
N GLY A 75 9.14 5.41 -9.23
CA GLY A 75 9.56 4.01 -9.39
C GLY A 75 9.17 3.06 -8.25
N HIS A 76 8.81 3.56 -7.08
CA HIS A 76 8.28 2.74 -5.98
C HIS A 76 6.75 2.53 -6.03
N HIS A 77 6.06 3.14 -7.02
CA HIS A 77 4.66 2.89 -7.38
C HIS A 77 4.55 2.28 -8.78
N LEU A 78 5.31 2.84 -9.75
CA LEU A 78 5.38 2.38 -11.12
C LEU A 78 6.70 1.68 -11.39
N ASP A 79 6.74 0.37 -11.25
CA ASP A 79 7.92 -0.46 -11.51
C ASP A 79 7.67 -1.40 -12.70
N PRO A 80 8.19 -1.07 -13.90
CA PRO A 80 8.01 -1.92 -15.09
C PRO A 80 8.55 -3.34 -14.95
N GLU A 81 9.62 -3.54 -14.15
CA GLU A 81 10.20 -4.86 -13.91
C GLU A 81 9.25 -5.73 -13.08
N ALA A 82 8.72 -5.19 -11.98
CA ALA A 82 7.73 -5.86 -11.15
C ALA A 82 6.47 -6.18 -11.94
N ILE A 83 5.97 -5.22 -12.73
CA ILE A 83 4.78 -5.40 -13.58
C ILE A 83 5.03 -6.51 -14.60
N ALA A 84 6.16 -6.49 -15.31
CA ALA A 84 6.48 -7.50 -16.32
C ALA A 84 6.61 -8.91 -15.72
N ARG A 85 7.13 -9.02 -14.50
CA ARG A 85 7.30 -10.30 -13.79
C ARG A 85 5.96 -10.90 -13.32
N LEU A 86 5.02 -10.06 -12.90
CA LEU A 86 3.79 -10.47 -12.22
C LEU A 86 2.56 -10.45 -13.12
N ARG A 87 2.66 -9.82 -14.30
CA ARG A 87 1.58 -9.67 -15.25
C ARG A 87 1.55 -10.83 -16.24
N ALA A 88 0.51 -11.65 -16.26
CA ALA A 88 0.26 -12.57 -17.34
C ALA A 88 -0.17 -11.82 -18.63
N PRO A 89 -0.02 -12.41 -19.84
CA PRO A 89 -0.49 -11.79 -21.07
C PRO A 89 -1.98 -11.43 -21.02
N GLY A 90 -2.31 -10.18 -21.38
CA GLY A 90 -3.70 -9.70 -21.42
C GLY A 90 -4.24 -9.19 -20.07
N VAL A 91 -3.48 -9.31 -18.98
CA VAL A 91 -3.87 -8.76 -17.68
C VAL A 91 -3.90 -7.22 -17.74
N PRO A 92 -5.00 -6.57 -17.31
CA PRO A 92 -5.10 -5.13 -17.28
C PRO A 92 -4.16 -4.52 -16.24
N VAL A 93 -3.50 -3.43 -16.64
CA VAL A 93 -2.80 -2.52 -15.73
C VAL A 93 -3.54 -1.19 -15.77
N VAL A 94 -4.11 -0.76 -14.65
CA VAL A 94 -4.78 0.53 -14.51
C VAL A 94 -3.78 1.54 -13.97
N VAL A 95 -3.66 2.67 -14.63
CA VAL A 95 -2.61 3.67 -14.38
C VAL A 95 -3.19 5.09 -14.37
N THR A 96 -2.43 6.04 -13.84
CA THR A 96 -2.69 7.47 -14.02
C THR A 96 -2.25 7.93 -15.42
N ALA A 97 -2.65 9.13 -15.85
CA ALA A 97 -2.18 9.68 -17.10
C ALA A 97 -0.66 9.87 -17.12
N ALA A 98 -0.07 10.38 -16.04
CA ALA A 98 1.38 10.54 -15.89
C ALA A 98 2.12 9.19 -15.94
N ALA A 99 1.61 8.19 -15.21
CA ALA A 99 2.17 6.84 -15.24
C ALA A 99 2.07 6.21 -16.63
N ARG A 100 0.96 6.42 -17.36
CA ARG A 100 0.78 5.94 -18.75
C ARG A 100 1.80 6.54 -19.72
N GLU A 101 2.06 7.83 -19.60
CA GLU A 101 3.06 8.52 -20.42
C GLU A 101 4.45 7.92 -20.18
N ARG A 102 4.80 7.67 -18.93
CA ARG A 102 6.11 7.13 -18.54
C ARG A 102 6.28 5.65 -18.84
N PHE A 103 5.25 4.85 -18.59
CA PHE A 103 5.27 3.39 -18.76
C PHE A 103 5.06 2.96 -20.22
N GLY A 104 4.33 3.76 -20.99
CA GLY A 104 4.00 3.45 -22.39
C GLY A 104 2.87 2.42 -22.56
N ASP A 105 2.33 1.83 -21.48
CA ASP A 105 1.25 0.83 -21.49
C ASP A 105 0.25 1.06 -20.35
N GLY A 106 -0.82 0.30 -20.31
CA GLY A 106 -1.88 0.37 -19.30
C GLY A 106 -3.12 1.15 -19.74
N THR A 107 -4.17 1.05 -18.98
CA THR A 107 -5.44 1.77 -19.19
C THR A 107 -5.51 2.93 -18.22
N VAL A 108 -5.64 4.15 -18.72
CA VAL A 108 -5.81 5.33 -17.89
C VAL A 108 -7.19 5.34 -17.27
N LEU A 109 -7.22 5.60 -15.95
CA LEU A 109 -8.44 5.92 -15.22
C LEU A 109 -8.17 7.26 -14.50
N GLY A 110 -8.90 8.30 -14.89
CA GLY A 110 -8.75 9.64 -14.33
C GLY A 110 -9.47 9.80 -12.99
N ASN A 111 -9.09 10.81 -12.21
CA ASN A 111 -9.75 11.11 -10.93
C ASN A 111 -11.28 11.20 -11.08
N GLY A 112 -12.04 10.45 -10.27
CA GLY A 112 -13.49 10.35 -10.29
C GLY A 112 -14.08 9.40 -11.33
N GLU A 113 -13.26 8.83 -12.21
CA GLU A 113 -13.71 7.84 -13.19
C GLU A 113 -13.86 6.45 -12.56
N ARG A 114 -14.64 5.61 -13.21
CA ARG A 114 -14.93 4.23 -12.81
C ARG A 114 -14.81 3.29 -13.98
N GLY A 115 -14.37 2.07 -13.70
CA GLY A 115 -14.27 1.01 -14.71
C GLY A 115 -14.42 -0.37 -14.11
N THR A 116 -14.51 -1.38 -14.96
CA THR A 116 -14.47 -2.80 -14.57
C THR A 116 -13.31 -3.45 -15.27
N PHE A 117 -12.38 -4.02 -14.51
CA PHE A 117 -11.16 -4.64 -15.01
C PHE A 117 -11.05 -6.05 -14.41
N ALA A 118 -10.88 -7.06 -15.27
CA ALA A 118 -10.87 -8.47 -14.84
C ALA A 118 -12.10 -8.85 -13.97
N GLY A 119 -13.26 -8.26 -14.23
CA GLY A 119 -14.48 -8.46 -13.44
C GLY A 119 -14.55 -7.67 -12.13
N VAL A 120 -13.52 -6.90 -11.80
CA VAL A 120 -13.42 -6.09 -10.58
C VAL A 120 -13.84 -4.65 -10.86
N ALA A 121 -14.77 -4.12 -10.06
CA ALA A 121 -15.14 -2.70 -10.12
C ALA A 121 -14.06 -1.85 -9.43
N VAL A 122 -13.55 -0.85 -10.16
CA VAL A 122 -12.51 0.09 -9.71
C VAL A 122 -13.01 1.52 -9.90
N GLU A 123 -12.84 2.35 -8.87
CA GLU A 123 -13.11 3.78 -8.89
C GLU A 123 -11.81 4.53 -8.57
N ALA A 124 -11.41 5.49 -9.41
CA ALA A 124 -10.26 6.34 -9.14
C ALA A 124 -10.68 7.53 -8.28
N VAL A 125 -9.98 7.71 -7.16
CA VAL A 125 -10.15 8.81 -6.22
C VAL A 125 -8.99 9.78 -6.39
N ALA A 126 -9.23 11.08 -6.37
CA ALA A 126 -8.16 12.06 -6.49
C ALA A 126 -7.18 11.95 -5.32
N ALA A 127 -5.88 11.93 -5.64
CA ALA A 127 -4.78 11.95 -4.68
C ALA A 127 -3.86 13.13 -5.04
N TYR A 128 -3.76 14.14 -4.15
CA TYR A 128 -2.97 15.33 -4.40
C TYR A 128 -2.63 16.10 -3.12
N ASP A 129 -1.71 17.07 -3.22
CA ASP A 129 -1.32 17.95 -2.13
C ASP A 129 -2.14 19.26 -2.16
N MET A 130 -2.72 19.63 -1.01
CA MET A 130 -3.49 20.88 -0.83
C MET A 130 -2.70 21.97 -0.13
N THR A 131 -1.63 21.62 0.59
CA THR A 131 -0.82 22.57 1.34
C THR A 131 -0.18 23.59 0.39
N PRO A 132 -0.30 24.90 0.65
CA PRO A 132 0.29 25.92 -0.20
C PRO A 132 1.80 25.75 -0.37
N GLY A 133 2.29 26.03 -1.57
CA GLY A 133 3.69 25.89 -1.96
C GLY A 133 3.81 25.06 -3.24
N ARG A 134 4.98 24.47 -3.47
CA ARG A 134 5.19 23.55 -4.60
C ARG A 134 4.66 22.17 -4.20
N PRO A 135 3.56 21.68 -4.78
CA PRO A 135 3.06 20.34 -4.50
C PRO A 135 4.04 19.29 -5.02
N PHE A 136 4.20 18.19 -4.29
CA PHE A 136 4.88 17.00 -4.81
C PHE A 136 3.96 16.20 -5.73
N HIS A 137 2.65 16.21 -5.40
CA HIS A 137 1.60 15.51 -6.15
C HIS A 137 0.55 16.53 -6.57
N PRO A 138 0.67 17.12 -7.77
CA PRO A 138 -0.34 18.02 -8.32
C PRO A 138 -1.66 17.29 -8.57
N LYS A 139 -2.78 18.00 -8.47
CA LYS A 139 -4.11 17.42 -8.74
C LYS A 139 -4.19 16.88 -10.18
N GLY A 140 -4.63 15.63 -10.32
CA GLY A 140 -4.77 14.95 -11.61
C GLY A 140 -3.60 14.07 -12.02
N GLU A 141 -2.48 14.09 -11.30
CA GLU A 141 -1.30 13.28 -11.61
C GLU A 141 -1.33 11.91 -10.91
N ALA A 142 -1.83 11.83 -9.67
CA ALA A 142 -1.93 10.60 -8.91
C ALA A 142 -3.39 10.20 -8.61
N ASN A 143 -3.60 8.92 -8.35
CA ASN A 143 -4.87 8.33 -7.95
C ASN A 143 -4.76 7.57 -6.63
N GLY A 144 -5.81 7.64 -5.80
CA GLY A 144 -6.22 6.51 -4.98
C GLY A 144 -7.18 5.63 -5.77
N TYR A 145 -7.43 4.41 -5.30
CA TYR A 145 -8.41 3.51 -5.91
C TYR A 145 -9.34 2.92 -4.86
N VAL A 146 -10.64 2.89 -5.15
CA VAL A 146 -11.60 2.04 -4.44
C VAL A 146 -11.88 0.82 -5.29
N VAL A 147 -11.64 -0.36 -4.71
CA VAL A 147 -11.88 -1.67 -5.33
C VAL A 147 -13.04 -2.35 -4.59
N THR A 148 -13.98 -2.95 -5.34
CA THR A 148 -15.07 -3.70 -4.73
C THR A 148 -14.90 -5.20 -4.98
N LEU A 149 -14.79 -5.98 -3.90
CA LEU A 149 -14.61 -7.43 -3.90
C LEU A 149 -15.54 -8.07 -2.86
N GLY A 150 -16.31 -9.08 -3.24
CA GLY A 150 -17.20 -9.79 -2.32
C GLY A 150 -18.10 -8.87 -1.51
N GLY A 151 -18.62 -7.79 -2.13
CA GLY A 151 -19.44 -6.78 -1.47
C GLY A 151 -18.68 -5.82 -0.54
N ARG A 152 -17.35 -5.96 -0.40
CA ARG A 152 -16.49 -5.07 0.41
C ARG A 152 -15.81 -4.02 -0.46
N ARG A 153 -15.69 -2.80 0.07
CA ARG A 153 -15.01 -1.68 -0.57
C ARG A 153 -13.65 -1.45 0.09
N LEU A 154 -12.58 -1.65 -0.68
CA LEU A 154 -11.20 -1.46 -0.24
C LEU A 154 -10.65 -0.18 -0.87
N PHE A 155 -10.20 0.76 -0.07
CA PHE A 155 -9.62 2.02 -0.51
C PHE A 155 -8.10 2.01 -0.35
N PHE A 156 -7.39 2.22 -1.45
CA PHE A 156 -5.94 2.43 -1.52
C PHE A 156 -5.72 3.92 -1.78
N ALA A 157 -5.28 4.66 -0.78
CA ALA A 157 -5.20 6.13 -0.90
C ALA A 157 -4.10 6.61 -1.85
N GLY A 158 -3.11 5.77 -2.14
CA GLY A 158 -1.94 6.18 -2.92
C GLY A 158 -1.08 7.17 -2.14
N VAL A 159 -0.94 8.38 -2.67
CA VAL A 159 -0.13 9.48 -2.12
C VAL A 159 -0.99 10.74 -1.95
N GLY A 160 -0.41 11.80 -1.35
CA GLY A 160 -1.08 13.08 -1.17
C GLY A 160 -1.73 13.27 0.18
N GLU A 161 -2.45 14.38 0.32
CA GLU A 161 -3.07 14.82 1.56
C GLU A 161 -4.53 14.33 1.68
N CYS A 162 -5.17 14.64 2.81
CA CYS A 162 -6.59 14.34 3.06
C CYS A 162 -7.49 15.30 2.26
N VAL A 163 -7.62 15.04 0.98
CA VAL A 163 -8.39 15.88 0.05
C VAL A 163 -9.90 15.71 0.26
N PRO A 164 -10.74 16.68 -0.15
CA PRO A 164 -12.19 16.59 -0.01
C PRO A 164 -12.79 15.32 -0.62
N GLU A 165 -12.23 14.83 -1.71
CA GLU A 165 -12.66 13.60 -2.38
C GLU A 165 -12.47 12.36 -1.50
N ILE A 166 -11.40 12.31 -0.69
CA ILE A 166 -11.17 11.24 0.31
C ILE A 166 -12.16 11.40 1.47
N GLN A 167 -12.34 12.63 1.97
CA GLN A 167 -13.27 12.89 3.08
C GLN A 167 -14.73 12.57 2.74
N ALA A 168 -15.10 12.61 1.47
CA ALA A 168 -16.43 12.30 0.98
C ALA A 168 -16.67 10.80 0.70
N LEU A 169 -15.69 9.93 0.93
CA LEU A 169 -15.84 8.49 0.74
C LEU A 169 -16.86 7.92 1.74
N GLU A 170 -17.70 7.01 1.27
CA GLU A 170 -18.70 6.34 2.09
C GLU A 170 -18.59 4.82 1.95
N GLY A 171 -18.94 4.10 3.02
CA GLY A 171 -19.02 2.64 3.01
C GLY A 171 -17.68 1.94 2.74
N ILE A 172 -16.56 2.50 3.17
CA ILE A 172 -15.25 1.87 3.04
C ILE A 172 -15.09 0.83 4.16
N ASP A 173 -14.87 -0.43 3.79
CA ASP A 173 -14.61 -1.50 4.74
C ASP A 173 -13.15 -1.53 5.17
N VAL A 174 -12.22 -1.31 4.24
CA VAL A 174 -10.77 -1.33 4.48
C VAL A 174 -10.12 -0.14 3.81
N ALA A 175 -9.22 0.56 4.49
CA ALA A 175 -8.44 1.65 3.93
C ALA A 175 -6.93 1.44 4.13
N PHE A 176 -6.14 1.78 3.11
CA PHE A 176 -4.68 1.84 3.15
C PHE A 176 -4.28 3.31 3.03
N MET A 177 -3.75 3.87 4.12
CA MET A 177 -3.45 5.30 4.23
C MET A 177 -1.95 5.56 4.27
N PRO A 178 -1.43 6.46 3.43
CA PRO A 178 -0.03 6.85 3.51
C PRO A 178 0.22 7.67 4.78
N MET A 179 1.36 7.43 5.42
CA MET A 179 1.85 8.30 6.50
C MET A 179 3.24 8.79 6.11
N ASN A 180 3.28 9.79 5.25
CA ASN A 180 4.53 10.29 4.67
C ASN A 180 5.18 11.34 5.59
N LEU A 181 6.04 10.88 6.46
CA LEU A 181 6.76 11.70 7.45
C LEU A 181 7.70 12.76 6.85
N PRO A 182 8.43 12.51 5.73
CA PRO A 182 9.32 13.53 5.19
C PRO A 182 8.60 14.78 4.69
N VAL A 183 7.35 14.65 4.28
CA VAL A 183 6.54 15.75 3.75
C VAL A 183 5.84 16.56 4.84
N ASP A 184 5.89 16.14 6.08
CA ASP A 184 5.35 16.85 7.26
C ASP A 184 3.84 17.13 7.24
N ARG A 185 3.12 16.62 6.26
CA ARG A 185 1.70 16.92 5.99
C ARG A 185 0.79 15.76 6.39
N MET A 186 1.27 14.52 6.21
CA MET A 186 0.56 13.30 6.57
C MET A 186 1.19 12.67 7.82
N ARG A 187 1.29 13.46 8.90
CA ARG A 187 1.72 12.99 10.22
C ARG A 187 0.65 12.14 10.88
N PRO A 188 0.97 11.38 11.94
CA PRO A 188 0.03 10.47 12.60
C PRO A 188 -1.34 11.09 12.91
N ARG A 189 -1.37 12.29 13.51
CA ARG A 189 -2.63 12.96 13.86
C ARG A 189 -3.43 13.42 12.63
N PRO A 190 -2.87 14.16 11.65
CA PRO A 190 -3.55 14.47 10.40
C PRO A 190 -4.12 13.25 9.66
N VAL A 191 -3.38 12.13 9.61
CA VAL A 191 -3.90 10.90 9.00
C VAL A 191 -5.06 10.33 9.80
N ALA A 192 -4.97 10.29 11.13
CA ALA A 192 -6.06 9.83 11.98
C ALA A 192 -7.31 10.71 11.84
N GLU A 193 -7.17 12.04 11.81
CA GLU A 193 -8.30 12.95 11.59
C GLU A 193 -8.94 12.72 10.21
N CYS A 194 -8.12 12.47 9.18
CA CYS A 194 -8.63 12.09 7.86
C CYS A 194 -9.46 10.81 7.91
N VAL A 195 -8.92 9.75 8.51
CA VAL A 195 -9.59 8.45 8.66
C VAL A 195 -10.94 8.59 9.38
N LYS A 196 -11.02 9.47 10.37
CA LYS A 196 -12.28 9.75 11.10
C LYS A 196 -13.35 10.40 10.23
N THR A 197 -13.01 11.06 9.13
CA THR A 197 -14.01 11.71 8.25
C THR A 197 -14.82 10.69 7.46
N PHE A 198 -14.18 9.66 6.88
CA PHE A 198 -14.85 8.65 6.06
C PHE A 198 -15.02 7.29 6.77
N ARG A 199 -14.51 7.15 8.02
CA ARG A 199 -14.77 6.05 8.97
C ARG A 199 -14.73 4.64 8.36
N PRO A 200 -13.60 4.16 7.86
CA PRO A 200 -13.50 2.78 7.39
C PRO A 200 -13.64 1.80 8.57
N GLY A 201 -14.03 0.55 8.27
CA GLY A 201 -14.07 -0.49 9.30
C GLY A 201 -12.67 -0.85 9.80
N ILE A 202 -11.71 -0.98 8.87
CA ILE A 202 -10.31 -1.36 9.11
C ILE A 202 -9.41 -0.34 8.43
N VAL A 203 -8.30 0.03 9.07
CA VAL A 203 -7.26 0.86 8.46
C VAL A 203 -5.88 0.25 8.62
N TYR A 204 -5.09 0.31 7.54
CA TYR A 204 -3.65 0.04 7.50
C TYR A 204 -2.91 1.34 7.24
N LEU A 205 -1.75 1.51 7.87
CA LEU A 205 -0.78 2.52 7.45
C LEU A 205 0.24 1.90 6.51
N ASN A 206 0.56 2.61 5.44
CA ASN A 206 1.65 2.26 4.52
C ASN A 206 2.48 3.51 4.20
N HIS A 207 3.49 3.39 3.36
CA HIS A 207 4.29 4.52 2.86
C HIS A 207 4.88 5.44 3.96
N TYR A 208 5.20 4.90 5.14
CA TYR A 208 5.59 5.71 6.31
C TYR A 208 7.10 5.85 6.52
N ASP A 209 7.96 5.09 5.84
CA ASP A 209 9.42 5.19 5.93
C ASP A 209 10.06 5.47 4.56
N GLN A 210 9.93 6.71 4.09
CA GLN A 210 10.46 7.13 2.79
C GLN A 210 11.99 7.02 2.72
N THR A 211 12.69 7.26 3.83
CA THR A 211 14.16 7.18 3.86
C THR A 211 14.63 5.74 3.63
N TYR A 212 14.00 4.78 4.30
CA TYR A 212 14.32 3.38 4.11
C TYR A 212 13.86 2.86 2.74
N ALA A 213 12.70 3.30 2.26
CA ALA A 213 12.23 2.99 0.91
C ALA A 213 13.22 3.49 -0.16
N THR A 214 13.72 4.70 -0.04
CA THR A 214 14.74 5.24 -0.96
C THR A 214 16.00 4.37 -0.95
N TRP A 215 16.50 3.98 0.20
CA TRP A 215 17.64 3.07 0.31
C TRP A 215 17.33 1.69 -0.28
N LEU A 216 16.15 1.14 -0.03
CA LEU A 216 15.73 -0.14 -0.64
C LEU A 216 15.77 -0.10 -2.17
N GLY A 217 15.36 1.02 -2.77
CA GLY A 217 15.36 1.19 -4.22
C GLY A 217 16.73 1.39 -4.83
N THR A 218 17.63 2.11 -4.14
CA THR A 218 18.96 2.44 -4.69
C THR A 218 20.05 1.48 -4.24
N ARG A 219 19.94 0.95 -3.01
CA ARG A 219 20.99 0.19 -2.32
C ARG A 219 22.31 0.95 -2.20
N GLU A 220 22.27 2.27 -2.29
CA GLU A 220 23.43 3.14 -2.16
C GLU A 220 23.75 3.43 -0.68
N GLY A 221 25.02 3.22 -0.30
CA GLY A 221 25.49 3.42 1.07
C GLY A 221 24.96 2.38 2.07
N ASP A 222 25.18 2.66 3.34
CA ASP A 222 24.66 1.83 4.44
C ASP A 222 23.14 2.03 4.59
N PRO A 223 22.40 1.00 5.04
CA PRO A 223 20.99 1.17 5.37
C PRO A 223 20.84 2.29 6.41
N PRO A 224 19.85 3.16 6.28
CA PRO A 224 19.62 4.20 7.27
C PRO A 224 19.43 3.56 8.65
N PRO A 225 19.89 4.20 9.73
CA PRO A 225 19.71 3.70 11.08
C PRO A 225 18.21 3.50 11.36
N ASP A 226 17.89 2.55 12.22
CA ASP A 226 16.52 2.33 12.61
C ASP A 226 15.92 3.64 13.13
N ARG A 227 14.87 4.10 12.51
CA ARG A 227 14.20 5.34 12.92
C ARG A 227 13.39 5.05 14.17
N GLN A 228 13.94 5.36 15.31
CA GLN A 228 13.26 5.19 16.61
C GLN A 228 11.93 5.94 16.69
N ASP A 229 11.72 6.95 15.86
CA ASP A 229 10.47 7.68 15.75
C ASP A 229 9.38 6.89 15.00
N THR A 230 9.72 5.96 14.07
CA THR A 230 8.73 5.20 13.30
C THR A 230 7.76 4.39 14.18
N PRO A 231 8.20 3.56 15.12
CA PRO A 231 7.30 2.90 16.06
C PRO A 231 6.51 3.86 16.94
N ALA A 232 7.09 5.01 17.29
CA ALA A 232 6.40 6.03 18.08
C ALA A 232 5.30 6.72 17.28
N THR A 233 5.53 7.00 15.99
CA THR A 233 4.52 7.62 15.09
C THR A 233 3.38 6.67 14.78
N ILE A 234 3.65 5.36 14.59
CA ILE A 234 2.61 4.33 14.43
C ILE A 234 1.75 4.26 15.70
N ARG A 235 2.36 4.22 16.89
CA ARG A 235 1.62 4.27 18.16
C ARG A 235 0.80 5.54 18.33
N ALA A 236 1.33 6.69 17.93
CA ALA A 236 0.60 7.96 18.00
C ALA A 236 -0.63 7.97 17.08
N PHE A 237 -0.55 7.35 15.90
CA PHE A 237 -1.70 7.15 15.03
C PHE A 237 -2.74 6.23 15.70
N ALA A 238 -2.32 5.07 16.20
CA ALA A 238 -3.22 4.13 16.88
C ALA A 238 -3.94 4.80 18.06
N GLN A 239 -3.20 5.54 18.90
CA GLN A 239 -3.78 6.30 20.03
C GLN A 239 -4.77 7.37 19.58
N ALA A 240 -4.55 8.00 18.44
CA ALA A 240 -5.46 9.01 17.90
C ALA A 240 -6.79 8.41 17.39
N LEU A 241 -6.86 7.10 17.17
CA LEU A 241 -8.07 6.34 16.80
C LEU A 241 -8.75 5.65 17.99
N ASP A 242 -8.19 5.73 19.21
CA ASP A 242 -8.77 5.09 20.37
C ASP A 242 -10.21 5.55 20.62
N GLY A 243 -11.12 4.57 20.77
CA GLY A 243 -12.55 4.83 21.01
C GLY A 243 -13.38 5.19 19.76
N GLU A 244 -12.77 5.30 18.59
CA GLU A 244 -13.47 5.66 17.35
C GLU A 244 -14.24 4.47 16.70
N GLY A 245 -14.01 3.25 17.13
CA GLY A 245 -14.62 2.04 16.55
C GLY A 245 -14.05 1.68 15.18
N ILE A 246 -12.85 2.16 14.86
CA ILE A 246 -12.08 1.86 13.64
C ILE A 246 -10.97 0.90 14.04
N GLU A 247 -10.87 -0.26 13.41
CA GLU A 247 -9.82 -1.23 13.69
C GLU A 247 -8.52 -0.82 13.00
N PHE A 248 -7.47 -0.48 13.74
CA PHE A 248 -6.13 -0.32 13.19
C PHE A 248 -5.41 -1.65 13.15
N ARG A 249 -4.96 -2.08 11.96
CA ARG A 249 -4.10 -3.24 11.76
C ARG A 249 -2.70 -2.79 11.41
N ASP A 250 -1.77 -2.98 12.35
CA ASP A 250 -0.34 -2.79 12.08
C ASP A 250 0.17 -3.94 11.21
N ALA A 251 0.94 -3.61 10.17
CA ALA A 251 1.48 -4.57 9.24
C ALA A 251 2.96 -4.28 8.95
N ALA A 252 3.74 -5.34 8.75
CA ALA A 252 5.16 -5.22 8.47
C ALA A 252 5.39 -4.90 6.98
N TRP A 253 5.35 -3.61 6.63
CA TRP A 253 5.54 -3.12 5.25
C TRP A 253 6.99 -3.12 4.78
N TYR A 254 7.94 -3.35 5.66
CA TYR A 254 9.36 -3.30 5.33
C TYR A 254 10.06 -4.56 5.86
N PRO A 255 11.00 -5.13 5.08
CA PRO A 255 11.79 -6.24 5.58
C PRO A 255 12.56 -5.82 6.84
N PRO A 256 12.89 -6.78 7.73
CA PRO A 256 13.78 -6.53 8.86
C PRO A 256 15.11 -5.91 8.40
N ARG A 257 15.62 -4.96 9.19
CA ARG A 257 16.91 -4.31 8.94
C ARG A 257 18.06 -5.17 9.40
#